data_8e5857e1dee03301b87cff5bda0c36bd
#
_entry.id   8e5857e1dee03301b87cff5bda0c36bd
#
_cell.length_a   1.000
_cell.length_b   1.000
_cell.length_c   1.000
_cell.angle_alpha   90.00
_cell.angle_beta   90.00
_cell.angle_gamma   90.00
#
_symmetry.space_group_name_H-M   'P 1'
#
loop_
_entity.id
_entity.type
_entity.pdbx_description
1 polymer ?
#
loop_
_entity_poly.entity_id
_entity_poly.type
_entity_poly.pdbx_seq_one_letter_code
_entity_poly.pdbx_strand_id
1 'polypeptide(L)'
;MIELTHVSKDFGKGQQEVHAVRDVSLSIDKGEIFGIIGFSGAGKSTLVRCINLLERPTAGTVMVDNKDLTALSARELRQARKKIGMIFQHFNLMPSRTVAGNVAYSMRGSGLNRKETADKVAHLLELVGIGDKANAYPCQLSGGQQQ
;
A
#
# COMPACT_ATOMS: atom_id res chain seq x y z
N MET A 1 -6.19 -14.52 -0.25
CA MET A 1 -7.29 -14.41 -1.24
C MET A 1 -7.83 -12.98 -1.19
N ILE A 2 -8.05 -12.37 -2.36
CA ILE A 2 -8.68 -11.05 -2.52
C ILE A 2 -9.90 -11.23 -3.41
N GLU A 3 -11.03 -10.64 -3.04
CA GLU A 3 -12.25 -10.69 -3.82
C GLU A 3 -12.87 -9.28 -3.88
N LEU A 4 -13.15 -8.82 -5.06
CA LEU A 4 -13.89 -7.59 -5.34
C LEU A 4 -15.25 -7.98 -5.91
N THR A 5 -16.32 -7.39 -5.38
CA THR A 5 -17.68 -7.63 -5.85
C THR A 5 -18.34 -6.31 -6.17
N HIS A 6 -18.62 -6.09 -7.45
CA HIS A 6 -19.30 -4.88 -7.97
C HIS A 6 -18.65 -3.57 -7.52
N VAL A 7 -17.31 -3.52 -7.45
CA VAL A 7 -16.57 -2.36 -6.98
C VAL A 7 -16.63 -1.23 -8.00
N SER A 8 -17.12 -0.08 -7.56
CA SER A 8 -17.11 1.17 -8.32
C SER A 8 -16.46 2.28 -7.50
N LYS A 9 -15.79 3.21 -8.18
CA LYS A 9 -15.22 4.40 -7.56
C LYS A 9 -15.41 5.63 -8.42
N ASP A 10 -16.11 6.58 -7.86
CA ASP A 10 -16.37 7.87 -8.45
C ASP A 10 -15.67 8.97 -7.65
N PHE A 11 -15.17 9.99 -8.35
CA PHE A 11 -14.59 11.20 -7.77
C PHE A 11 -15.38 12.42 -8.25
N GLY A 12 -15.47 13.44 -7.42
CA GLY A 12 -16.22 14.66 -7.72
C GLY A 12 -17.71 14.49 -7.45
N LYS A 13 -18.50 15.44 -7.95
CA LYS A 13 -19.97 15.46 -7.87
C LYS A 13 -20.54 16.23 -9.07
N GLY A 14 -21.72 15.80 -9.56
CA GLY A 14 -22.44 16.46 -10.63
C GLY A 14 -21.65 16.48 -11.94
N GLN A 15 -21.56 17.63 -12.61
CA GLN A 15 -20.91 17.77 -13.93
C GLN A 15 -19.38 17.49 -13.94
N GLN A 16 -18.74 17.41 -12.77
CA GLN A 16 -17.32 17.09 -12.63
C GLN A 16 -17.10 15.68 -12.07
N GLU A 17 -18.09 14.82 -12.14
CA GLU A 17 -17.98 13.44 -11.70
C GLU A 17 -17.12 12.62 -12.67
N VAL A 18 -16.12 11.94 -12.11
CA VAL A 18 -15.21 11.05 -12.84
C VAL A 18 -15.40 9.63 -12.32
N HIS A 19 -15.90 8.75 -13.17
CA HIS A 19 -16.06 7.33 -12.87
C HIS A 19 -14.72 6.61 -13.11
N ALA A 20 -13.89 6.53 -12.09
CA ALA A 20 -12.53 5.97 -12.20
C ALA A 20 -12.51 4.44 -12.23
N VAL A 21 -13.47 3.79 -11.57
CA VAL A 21 -13.68 2.33 -11.59
C VAL A 21 -15.17 2.09 -11.73
N ARG A 22 -15.56 1.17 -12.64
CA ARG A 22 -16.97 0.88 -12.92
C ARG A 22 -17.22 -0.62 -12.82
N ASP A 23 -18.00 -1.01 -11.82
CA ASP A 23 -18.56 -2.35 -11.63
C ASP A 23 -17.56 -3.50 -11.81
N VAL A 24 -16.41 -3.41 -11.13
CA VAL A 24 -15.36 -4.43 -11.23
C VAL A 24 -15.60 -5.53 -10.23
N SER A 25 -15.70 -6.77 -10.73
CA SER A 25 -15.70 -7.98 -9.93
C SER A 25 -14.53 -8.86 -10.35
N LEU A 26 -13.71 -9.31 -9.41
CA LEU A 26 -12.57 -10.20 -9.64
C LEU A 26 -12.21 -10.95 -8.37
N SER A 27 -11.56 -12.09 -8.53
CA SER A 27 -10.99 -12.89 -7.45
C SER A 27 -9.52 -13.17 -7.73
N ILE A 28 -8.68 -13.09 -6.70
CA ILE A 28 -7.24 -13.38 -6.75
C ILE A 28 -6.96 -14.38 -5.64
N ASP A 29 -6.48 -15.55 -6.02
CA ASP A 29 -6.21 -16.62 -5.07
C ASP A 29 -4.93 -16.41 -4.26
N LYS A 30 -4.79 -17.17 -3.18
CA LYS A 30 -3.60 -17.11 -2.35
C LYS A 30 -2.38 -17.65 -3.12
N GLY A 31 -1.32 -16.84 -3.18
CA GLY A 31 -0.09 -17.19 -3.88
C GLY A 31 -0.11 -16.84 -5.37
N GLU A 32 -1.21 -16.32 -5.89
CA GLU A 32 -1.33 -15.90 -7.28
C GLU A 32 -0.62 -14.55 -7.52
N ILE A 33 -0.02 -14.42 -8.72
CA ILE A 33 0.49 -13.15 -9.26
C ILE A 33 -0.51 -12.66 -10.28
N PHE A 34 -1.23 -11.60 -9.96
CA PHE A 34 -2.28 -11.04 -10.79
C PHE A 34 -1.86 -9.71 -11.42
N GLY A 35 -1.99 -9.58 -12.73
CA GLY A 35 -1.61 -8.38 -13.49
C GLY A 35 -2.82 -7.52 -13.88
N ILE A 36 -2.76 -6.21 -13.57
CA ILE A 36 -3.74 -5.23 -14.02
C ILE A 36 -3.11 -4.35 -15.09
N ILE A 37 -3.55 -4.49 -16.34
CA ILE A 37 -3.03 -3.77 -17.50
C ILE A 37 -4.07 -2.80 -18.05
N GLY A 38 -3.63 -1.79 -18.80
CA GLY A 38 -4.50 -0.80 -19.45
C GLY A 38 -3.77 0.53 -19.69
N PHE A 39 -4.39 1.41 -20.46
CA PHE A 39 -3.84 2.74 -20.79
C PHE A 39 -3.69 3.64 -19.55
N SER A 40 -2.89 4.72 -19.69
CA SER A 40 -2.84 5.75 -18.65
C SER A 40 -4.25 6.34 -18.43
N GLY A 41 -4.62 6.59 -17.18
CA GLY A 41 -5.96 7.07 -16.83
C GLY A 41 -7.06 5.98 -16.76
N ALA A 42 -6.78 4.71 -17.10
CA ALA A 42 -7.78 3.64 -17.08
C ALA A 42 -8.24 3.18 -15.67
N GLY A 43 -7.88 3.89 -14.61
CA GLY A 43 -8.33 3.57 -13.24
C GLY A 43 -7.52 2.50 -12.50
N LYS A 44 -6.45 1.92 -13.10
CA LYS A 44 -5.65 0.85 -12.49
C LYS A 44 -5.17 1.17 -11.06
N SER A 45 -4.54 2.32 -10.89
CA SER A 45 -4.04 2.75 -9.57
C SER A 45 -5.17 3.01 -8.57
N THR A 46 -6.33 3.46 -9.05
CA THR A 46 -7.52 3.64 -8.23
C THR A 46 -8.06 2.29 -7.77
N LEU A 47 -8.14 1.30 -8.68
CA LEU A 47 -8.57 -0.05 -8.34
C LEU A 47 -7.66 -0.69 -7.29
N VAL A 48 -6.32 -0.62 -7.47
CA VAL A 48 -5.35 -1.10 -6.49
C VAL A 48 -5.51 -0.41 -5.13
N ARG A 49 -5.79 0.91 -5.13
CA ARG A 49 -6.07 1.65 -3.88
C ARG A 49 -7.42 1.30 -3.26
N CYS A 50 -8.37 0.82 -4.03
CA CYS A 50 -9.62 0.28 -3.49
C CYS A 50 -9.38 -1.06 -2.77
N ILE A 51 -8.48 -1.91 -3.26
CA ILE A 51 -8.19 -3.21 -2.63
C ILE A 51 -7.73 -3.05 -1.17
N ASN A 52 -6.91 -2.04 -0.88
CA ASN A 52 -6.44 -1.76 0.49
C ASN A 52 -7.23 -0.65 1.19
N LEU A 53 -8.35 -0.21 0.59
CA LEU A 53 -9.21 0.88 1.07
C LEU A 53 -8.47 2.23 1.28
N LEU A 54 -7.31 2.47 0.66
CA LEU A 54 -6.73 3.83 0.59
C LEU A 54 -7.68 4.77 -0.14
N GLU A 55 -8.36 4.23 -1.16
CA GLU A 55 -9.56 4.84 -1.74
C GLU A 55 -10.76 3.97 -1.38
N ARG A 56 -11.72 4.53 -0.67
CA ARG A 56 -12.94 3.80 -0.34
C ARG A 56 -13.81 3.71 -1.58
N PRO A 57 -14.27 2.52 -2.01
CA PRO A 57 -15.22 2.37 -3.10
C PRO A 57 -16.48 3.20 -2.85
N THR A 58 -17.08 3.70 -3.94
CA THR A 58 -18.40 4.33 -3.91
C THR A 58 -19.50 3.28 -3.79
N ALA A 59 -19.28 2.12 -4.40
CA ALA A 59 -20.18 0.95 -4.31
C ALA A 59 -19.36 -0.35 -4.36
N GLY A 60 -19.98 -1.45 -3.96
CA GLY A 60 -19.40 -2.78 -3.94
C GLY A 60 -18.65 -3.10 -2.65
N THR A 61 -18.08 -4.30 -2.60
CA THR A 61 -17.38 -4.85 -1.43
C THR A 61 -15.97 -5.31 -1.78
N VAL A 62 -15.08 -5.23 -0.79
CA VAL A 62 -13.68 -5.66 -0.90
C VAL A 62 -13.37 -6.62 0.23
N MET A 63 -13.19 -7.89 -0.13
CA MET A 63 -12.79 -8.95 0.79
C MET A 63 -11.31 -9.22 0.70
N VAL A 64 -10.60 -9.30 1.82
CA VAL A 64 -9.20 -9.73 1.90
C VAL A 64 -9.09 -10.74 3.03
N ASP A 65 -8.57 -11.92 2.72
CA ASP A 65 -8.46 -13.05 3.65
C ASP A 65 -9.76 -13.32 4.43
N ASN A 66 -10.87 -13.43 3.71
CA ASN A 66 -12.24 -13.65 4.23
C ASN A 66 -12.74 -12.52 5.16
N LYS A 67 -12.16 -11.33 5.07
CA LYS A 67 -12.56 -10.18 5.86
C LYS A 67 -13.04 -9.05 4.94
N ASP A 68 -14.29 -8.62 5.12
CA ASP A 68 -14.83 -7.46 4.40
C ASP A 68 -14.20 -6.18 4.94
N LEU A 69 -13.28 -5.59 4.15
CA LEU A 69 -12.62 -4.35 4.51
C LEU A 69 -13.57 -3.15 4.46
N THR A 70 -14.61 -3.21 3.62
CA THR A 70 -15.56 -2.10 3.44
C THR A 70 -16.47 -1.91 4.65
N ALA A 71 -16.71 -2.97 5.41
CA ALA A 71 -17.52 -2.94 6.64
C ALA A 71 -16.72 -2.55 7.90
N LEU A 72 -15.38 -2.47 7.82
CA LEU A 72 -14.54 -2.22 8.99
C LEU A 72 -14.62 -0.77 9.47
N SER A 73 -14.55 -0.62 10.80
CA SER A 73 -14.25 0.66 11.42
C SER A 73 -12.84 1.15 11.08
N ALA A 74 -12.57 2.45 11.24
CA ALA A 74 -11.27 3.03 10.98
C ALA A 74 -10.13 2.39 11.81
N ARG A 75 -10.42 1.92 13.03
CA ARG A 75 -9.46 1.22 13.89
C ARG A 75 -9.13 -0.17 13.35
N GLU A 76 -10.14 -0.95 12.99
CA GLU A 76 -9.98 -2.30 12.45
C GLU A 76 -9.29 -2.28 11.08
N LEU A 77 -9.65 -1.32 10.23
CA LEU A 77 -9.02 -1.13 8.93
C LEU A 77 -7.52 -0.80 9.06
N ARG A 78 -7.13 0.02 10.04
CA ARG A 78 -5.70 0.25 10.33
C ARG A 78 -4.97 -1.04 10.72
N GLN A 79 -5.63 -1.94 11.47
CA GLN A 79 -5.03 -3.23 11.81
C GLN A 79 -4.96 -4.17 10.61
N ALA A 80 -6.00 -4.23 9.77
CA ALA A 80 -6.01 -5.04 8.56
C ALA A 80 -4.90 -4.61 7.59
N ARG A 81 -4.71 -3.30 7.39
CA ARG A 81 -3.66 -2.74 6.51
C ARG A 81 -2.23 -3.08 6.94
N LYS A 82 -1.98 -3.43 8.20
CA LYS A 82 -0.64 -3.90 8.63
C LYS A 82 -0.22 -5.20 7.94
N LYS A 83 -1.18 -5.97 7.41
CA LYS A 83 -0.94 -7.21 6.67
C LYS A 83 -0.93 -7.02 5.15
N ILE A 84 -1.24 -5.83 4.66
CA ILE A 84 -1.32 -5.52 3.23
C ILE A 84 -0.16 -4.58 2.89
N GLY A 85 0.89 -5.10 2.26
CA GLY A 85 1.97 -4.28 1.73
C GLY A 85 1.53 -3.54 0.48
N MET A 86 2.01 -2.31 0.28
CA MET A 86 1.81 -1.55 -0.95
C MET A 86 3.09 -0.83 -1.34
N ILE A 87 3.53 -1.05 -2.57
CA ILE A 87 4.61 -0.29 -3.19
C ILE A 87 3.96 0.83 -4.02
N PHE A 88 4.27 2.08 -3.68
CA PHE A 88 3.69 3.24 -4.33
C PHE A 88 4.49 3.64 -5.57
N GLN A 89 3.84 4.21 -6.55
CA GLN A 89 4.49 4.77 -7.75
C GLN A 89 5.44 5.93 -7.39
N HIS A 90 5.09 6.75 -6.40
CA HIS A 90 5.98 7.70 -5.76
C HIS A 90 6.48 7.08 -4.45
N PHE A 91 7.75 7.22 -4.15
CA PHE A 91 8.41 6.49 -3.05
C PHE A 91 7.82 6.76 -1.67
N ASN A 92 7.15 7.90 -1.47
CA ASN A 92 6.49 8.31 -0.21
C ASN A 92 7.43 8.26 1.01
N LEU A 93 8.71 8.51 0.78
CA LEU A 93 9.71 8.58 1.83
C LEU A 93 9.64 9.93 2.56
N MET A 94 9.93 9.90 3.84
CA MET A 94 10.07 11.11 4.65
C MET A 94 11.45 11.73 4.39
N PRO A 95 11.53 12.90 3.72
CA PRO A 95 12.82 13.46 3.29
C PRO A 95 13.69 13.92 4.46
N SER A 96 13.09 14.22 5.61
CA SER A 96 13.77 14.62 6.84
C SER A 96 14.31 13.46 7.68
N ARG A 97 14.12 12.21 7.24
CA ARG A 97 14.60 11.01 7.91
C ARG A 97 15.63 10.29 7.06
N THR A 98 16.59 9.66 7.73
CA THR A 98 17.52 8.74 7.07
C THR A 98 16.78 7.51 6.52
N VAL A 99 17.46 6.73 5.71
CA VAL A 99 16.96 5.43 5.20
C VAL A 99 16.53 4.53 6.36
N ALA A 100 17.40 4.32 7.34
CA ALA A 100 17.07 3.55 8.54
C ALA A 100 15.87 4.15 9.30
N GLY A 101 15.78 5.47 9.38
CA GLY A 101 14.66 6.17 10.02
C GLY A 101 13.32 6.00 9.29
N ASN A 102 13.35 5.91 7.96
CA ASN A 102 12.17 5.60 7.14
C ASN A 102 11.70 4.16 7.37
N VAL A 103 12.62 3.19 7.32
CA VAL A 103 12.29 1.77 7.56
C VAL A 103 11.79 1.57 8.99
N ALA A 104 12.46 2.13 10.00
CA ALA A 104 12.05 2.04 11.40
C ALA A 104 10.65 2.63 11.65
N TYR A 105 10.23 3.61 10.86
CA TYR A 105 8.90 4.22 11.00
C TYR A 105 7.77 3.21 10.79
N SER A 106 7.93 2.27 9.88
CA SER A 106 6.93 1.22 9.60
C SER A 106 6.72 0.27 10.78
N MET A 107 7.71 0.17 11.67
CA MET A 107 7.69 -0.71 12.85
C MET A 107 7.07 -0.06 14.09
N ARG A 108 6.58 1.19 13.98
CA ARG A 108 5.91 1.85 15.10
C ARG A 108 4.67 1.10 15.55
N GLY A 109 4.60 0.82 16.85
CA GLY A 109 3.49 0.05 17.43
C GLY A 109 3.54 -1.46 17.17
N SER A 110 4.69 -1.99 16.76
CA SER A 110 4.93 -3.44 16.64
C SER A 110 5.23 -4.14 17.97
N GLY A 111 5.50 -3.37 19.03
CA GLY A 111 5.95 -3.91 20.33
C GLY A 111 7.46 -4.12 20.44
N LEU A 112 8.22 -3.94 19.34
CA LEU A 112 9.68 -4.09 19.35
C LEU A 112 10.33 -2.97 20.18
N ASN A 113 11.34 -3.32 20.96
CA ASN A 113 12.19 -2.36 21.66
C ASN A 113 13.18 -1.69 20.65
N ARG A 114 13.96 -0.71 21.15
CA ARG A 114 14.88 0.08 20.31
C ARG A 114 15.95 -0.78 19.65
N LYS A 115 16.51 -1.75 20.37
CA LYS A 115 17.56 -2.64 19.86
C LYS A 115 16.99 -3.58 18.79
N GLU A 116 15.90 -4.26 19.08
CA GLU A 116 15.21 -5.15 18.15
C GLU A 116 14.79 -4.42 16.86
N THR A 117 14.33 -3.17 16.99
CA THR A 117 14.01 -2.34 15.81
C THR A 117 15.26 -2.05 14.99
N ALA A 118 16.37 -1.68 15.62
CA ALA A 118 17.62 -1.39 14.92
C ALA A 118 18.19 -2.64 14.20
N ASP A 119 18.20 -3.78 14.89
CA ASP A 119 18.68 -5.05 14.34
C ASP A 119 17.82 -5.46 13.12
N LYS A 120 16.51 -5.32 13.24
CA LYS A 120 15.59 -5.63 12.14
C LYS A 120 15.74 -4.68 10.95
N VAL A 121 15.94 -3.39 11.20
CA VAL A 121 16.22 -2.40 10.15
C VAL A 121 17.50 -2.74 9.41
N ALA A 122 18.58 -3.03 10.13
CA ALA A 122 19.86 -3.42 9.54
C ALA A 122 19.69 -4.66 8.65
N HIS A 123 19.05 -5.70 9.17
CA HIS A 123 18.78 -6.93 8.41
C HIS A 123 17.97 -6.66 7.12
N LEU A 124 16.93 -5.82 7.18
CA LEU A 124 16.12 -5.51 6.00
C LEU A 124 16.89 -4.71 4.96
N LEU A 125 17.74 -3.77 5.38
CA LEU A 125 18.58 -2.99 4.47
C LEU A 125 19.65 -3.86 3.79
N GLU A 126 20.25 -4.80 4.51
CA GLU A 126 21.16 -5.80 3.94
C GLU A 126 20.44 -6.71 2.95
N LEU A 127 19.24 -7.17 3.25
CA LEU A 127 18.44 -8.05 2.39
C LEU A 127 18.17 -7.40 1.00
N VAL A 128 17.98 -6.08 0.95
CA VAL A 128 17.76 -5.34 -0.30
C VAL A 128 19.04 -4.68 -0.86
N GLY A 129 20.21 -4.97 -0.27
CA GLY A 129 21.52 -4.57 -0.76
C GLY A 129 21.86 -3.08 -0.61
N ILE A 130 21.28 -2.40 0.38
CA ILE A 130 21.55 -0.97 0.69
C ILE A 130 21.93 -0.73 2.16
N GLY A 131 22.52 -1.74 2.81
CA GLY A 131 22.96 -1.62 4.21
C GLY A 131 23.93 -0.44 4.45
N ASP A 132 24.82 -0.17 3.49
CA ASP A 132 25.76 0.96 3.51
C ASP A 132 25.08 2.33 3.46
N LYS A 133 23.82 2.40 3.05
CA LYS A 133 23.01 3.62 2.94
C LYS A 133 22.14 3.91 4.17
N ALA A 134 22.24 3.13 5.24
CA ALA A 134 21.38 3.25 6.42
C ALA A 134 21.27 4.69 6.97
N ASN A 135 22.38 5.43 6.94
CA ASN A 135 22.47 6.81 7.43
C ASN A 135 22.27 7.88 6.34
N ALA A 136 22.13 7.50 5.08
CA ALA A 136 21.85 8.42 3.99
C ALA A 136 20.40 8.94 4.07
N TYR A 137 20.17 10.09 3.44
CA TYR A 137 18.83 10.65 3.26
C TYR A 137 18.26 10.29 1.88
N PRO A 138 16.93 10.29 1.69
CA PRO A 138 16.30 9.93 0.41
C PRO A 138 16.89 10.68 -0.80
N CYS A 139 17.21 11.96 -0.67
CA CYS A 139 17.80 12.76 -1.76
C CYS A 139 19.20 12.28 -2.20
N GLN A 140 19.86 11.44 -1.44
CA GLN A 140 21.17 10.87 -1.71
C GLN A 140 21.10 9.48 -2.38
N LEU A 141 19.89 8.98 -2.65
CA LEU A 141 19.63 7.68 -3.22
C LEU A 141 19.21 7.78 -4.68
N SER A 142 19.58 6.79 -5.49
CA SER A 142 18.99 6.60 -6.82
C SER A 142 17.50 6.24 -6.73
N GLY A 143 16.76 6.40 -7.83
CA GLY A 143 15.34 6.04 -7.86
C GLY A 143 15.07 4.58 -7.47
N GLY A 144 15.89 3.63 -7.95
CA GLY A 144 15.78 2.23 -7.57
C GLY A 144 16.09 1.95 -6.10
N GLN A 145 17.00 2.73 -5.49
CA GLN A 145 17.28 2.61 -4.06
C GLN A 145 16.20 3.24 -3.19
N GLN A 146 15.46 4.21 -3.72
CA GLN A 146 14.31 4.81 -3.02
C GLN A 146 13.06 3.92 -3.08
N GLN A 147 12.92 3.10 -4.12
CA GLN A 147 11.84 2.12 -4.28
C GLN A 147 11.96 0.96 -3.30
#